data_5e318072c77f7f5cd840b30216d45bbd
#
_entry.id   5e318072c77f7f5cd840b30216d45bbd
#
_cell.length_a   1.000
_cell.length_b   1.000
_cell.length_c   1.000
_cell.angle_alpha   90.00
_cell.angle_beta   90.00
_cell.angle_gamma   90.00
#
_symmetry.space_group_name_H-M   'P 1'
#
loop_
_entity.id
_entity.type
_entity.pdbx_description
1 polymer ?
#
loop_
_entity_poly.entity_id
_entity_poly.type
_entity_poly.pdbx_seq_one_letter_code
_entity_poly.pdbx_strand_id
1 'polypeptide(L)'
;MHHQSIAFKPLQFPFPPRLHPPNAIPSRRLFPLHLNTTAYSPCSASSSRSFHIPLPTHPPRSLPSSNSTKNAALKTVDVATLGNLCVDIVLNVPKLPPSSKGARKAIMEQLSSSPPDKQYWEAGGNCNVAIAAARLGLNCITIGYVGNEIYGKFLLDVLRDEGIRIVGMNEEADVVNSPSASHQTLLCWVLVDPLQKHGFCSPADFFEEPAFSWMSTLSEEVKRGIKRSRILFCNGYDFDELCPGLILSAVDYAIEAGTSVFFDPGPRGKSLLRGTVEEQKALRHFLRMSDVLLLTSDEAESLTGIANPILAGQELLRTGVRTKWVVVKMGPRGSILITTSNITCASAFKVSESHGHRRLWR
;
A
#
# COMPACT_ATOMS: atom_id res chain seq x y z
N MET A 1 12.78 37.93 -42.76
CA MET A 1 12.81 36.89 -41.68
C MET A 1 11.43 36.31 -41.59
N HIS A 2 11.25 35.12 -42.22
CA HIS A 2 9.95 34.44 -42.24
C HIS A 2 9.83 33.51 -41.05
N HIS A 3 8.88 33.77 -40.15
CA HIS A 3 8.44 32.84 -39.12
C HIS A 3 7.52 31.80 -39.77
N GLN A 4 7.99 30.55 -39.89
CA GLN A 4 7.13 29.41 -40.19
C GLN A 4 6.53 28.89 -38.88
N SER A 5 5.23 29.07 -38.73
CA SER A 5 4.44 28.41 -37.69
C SER A 5 4.26 26.93 -38.06
N ILE A 6 4.81 26.03 -37.27
CA ILE A 6 4.58 24.61 -37.38
C ILE A 6 3.28 24.30 -36.65
N ALA A 7 2.23 24.04 -37.39
CA ALA A 7 0.95 23.57 -36.87
C ALA A 7 1.06 22.06 -36.53
N PHE A 8 1.02 21.72 -35.23
CA PHE A 8 0.88 20.35 -34.81
C PHE A 8 -0.56 19.88 -35.00
N LYS A 9 -0.75 18.82 -35.80
CA LYS A 9 -2.03 18.11 -35.89
C LYS A 9 -2.18 17.24 -34.65
N PRO A 10 -3.32 17.27 -33.96
CA PRO A 10 -3.59 16.34 -32.85
C PRO A 10 -3.71 14.91 -33.41
N LEU A 11 -3.03 13.97 -32.74
CA LEU A 11 -3.16 12.54 -32.98
C LEU A 11 -4.56 12.10 -32.54
N GLN A 12 -5.45 11.85 -33.51
CA GLN A 12 -6.74 11.23 -33.25
C GLN A 12 -6.52 9.73 -33.07
N PHE A 13 -6.77 9.23 -31.86
CA PHE A 13 -6.91 7.80 -31.59
C PHE A 13 -8.29 7.35 -32.04
N PRO A 14 -8.44 6.23 -32.74
CA PRO A 14 -9.76 5.69 -33.10
C PRO A 14 -10.43 5.13 -31.85
N PHE A 15 -11.50 5.76 -31.40
CA PHE A 15 -12.40 5.23 -30.37
C PHE A 15 -13.25 4.11 -30.98
N PRO A 16 -13.46 3.00 -30.28
CA PRO A 16 -14.44 2.00 -30.67
C PRO A 16 -15.86 2.58 -30.55
N PRO A 17 -16.83 2.11 -31.39
CA PRO A 17 -18.17 2.66 -31.44
C PRO A 17 -18.92 2.50 -30.10
N ARG A 18 -19.69 3.52 -29.74
CA ARG A 18 -20.56 3.57 -28.56
C ARG A 18 -21.58 2.43 -28.60
N LEU A 19 -21.52 1.52 -27.63
CA LEU A 19 -22.61 0.64 -27.29
C LEU A 19 -23.57 1.39 -26.37
N HIS A 20 -24.86 1.42 -26.71
CA HIS A 20 -25.94 2.01 -25.92
C HIS A 20 -26.08 1.30 -24.56
N PRO A 21 -26.40 2.02 -23.48
CA PRO A 21 -26.58 1.41 -22.18
C PRO A 21 -27.85 0.56 -22.13
N PRO A 22 -27.83 -0.65 -21.56
CA PRO A 22 -29.03 -1.34 -21.20
C PRO A 22 -29.64 -0.79 -19.91
N ASN A 23 -30.96 -0.81 -19.87
CA ASN A 23 -31.89 -0.30 -18.89
C ASN A 23 -31.53 -0.61 -17.43
N ALA A 24 -31.96 0.32 -16.56
CA ALA A 24 -31.89 0.28 -15.11
C ALA A 24 -32.33 -1.09 -14.51
N ILE A 25 -31.48 -1.64 -13.64
CA ILE A 25 -31.77 -2.83 -12.85
C ILE A 25 -32.15 -2.38 -11.43
N PRO A 26 -33.28 -2.87 -10.89
CA PRO A 26 -33.77 -2.48 -9.55
C PRO A 26 -32.89 -3.07 -8.43
N SER A 27 -32.83 -2.32 -7.34
CA SER A 27 -32.16 -2.67 -6.07
C SER A 27 -32.51 -4.10 -5.61
N ARG A 28 -31.52 -4.98 -5.48
CA ARG A 28 -31.68 -6.31 -4.89
C ARG A 28 -31.27 -6.30 -3.44
N ARG A 29 -32.21 -6.76 -2.61
CA ARG A 29 -32.10 -7.07 -1.18
C ARG A 29 -30.98 -8.07 -0.92
N LEU A 30 -30.26 -7.83 0.17
CA LEU A 30 -29.31 -8.77 0.78
C LEU A 30 -29.97 -10.10 1.10
N PHE A 31 -29.42 -11.22 0.58
CA PHE A 31 -29.72 -12.56 1.06
C PHE A 31 -28.58 -13.03 1.97
N PRO A 32 -28.90 -13.71 3.08
CA PRO A 32 -27.86 -14.30 3.95
C PRO A 32 -27.18 -15.49 3.27
N LEU A 33 -25.86 -15.47 3.29
CA LEU A 33 -25.03 -16.60 2.86
C LEU A 33 -25.13 -17.74 3.89
N HIS A 34 -25.85 -18.81 3.56
CA HIS A 34 -25.74 -20.09 4.25
C HIS A 34 -24.40 -20.75 3.89
N LEU A 35 -23.53 -20.90 4.87
CA LEU A 35 -22.35 -21.75 4.78
C LEU A 35 -22.79 -23.23 4.80
N ASN A 36 -22.81 -23.88 3.65
CA ASN A 36 -22.85 -25.33 3.57
C ASN A 36 -21.46 -25.91 3.81
N THR A 37 -21.28 -26.48 4.99
CA THR A 37 -20.14 -27.36 5.31
C THR A 37 -20.34 -28.72 4.62
N THR A 38 -19.73 -28.91 3.45
CA THR A 38 -19.55 -30.25 2.87
C THR A 38 -18.20 -30.79 3.32
N ALA A 39 -18.29 -31.91 4.04
CA ALA A 39 -17.14 -32.68 4.50
C ALA A 39 -16.34 -33.20 3.29
N TYR A 40 -15.05 -32.93 3.26
CA TYR A 40 -14.11 -33.57 2.35
C TYR A 40 -13.53 -34.81 3.02
N SER A 41 -13.73 -35.97 2.37
CA SER A 41 -13.03 -37.19 2.67
C SER A 41 -11.56 -37.09 2.30
N PRO A 42 -10.65 -37.70 3.10
CA PRO A 42 -9.22 -37.60 2.84
C PRO A 42 -8.78 -38.54 1.72
N CYS A 43 -8.16 -38.00 0.68
CA CYS A 43 -7.37 -38.80 -0.26
C CYS A 43 -6.03 -39.18 0.37
N SER A 44 -5.73 -40.47 0.20
CA SER A 44 -4.61 -41.27 0.66
C SER A 44 -3.22 -40.58 0.58
N ALA A 45 -2.49 -40.74 1.66
CA ALA A 45 -1.13 -40.32 1.90
C ALA A 45 -0.10 -41.01 0.99
N SER A 46 0.77 -40.21 0.38
CA SER A 46 2.11 -40.65 -0.02
C SER A 46 3.13 -40.03 0.95
N SER A 47 3.98 -40.92 1.48
CA SER A 47 4.93 -40.68 2.57
C SER A 47 5.88 -39.54 2.34
N SER A 48 5.79 -38.52 3.20
CA SER A 48 6.85 -37.46 3.36
C SER A 48 7.71 -37.86 4.56
N ARG A 49 9.00 -38.09 4.30
CA ARG A 49 10.02 -38.28 5.33
C ARG A 49 10.29 -36.97 6.05
N SER A 50 9.94 -36.91 7.33
CA SER A 50 10.31 -35.82 8.25
C SER A 50 11.79 -35.98 8.63
N PHE A 51 12.60 -34.97 8.33
CA PHE A 51 13.92 -34.82 8.94
C PHE A 51 13.76 -34.07 10.25
N HIS A 52 13.93 -34.76 11.37
CA HIS A 52 14.07 -34.16 12.69
C HIS A 52 15.54 -33.80 12.93
N ILE A 53 15.82 -32.50 13.07
CA ILE A 53 17.07 -32.01 13.65
C ILE A 53 16.80 -31.73 15.11
N PRO A 54 17.54 -32.30 16.08
CA PRO A 54 17.31 -32.02 17.49
C PRO A 54 17.82 -30.63 17.87
N LEU A 55 16.97 -29.84 18.52
CA LEU A 55 17.31 -28.56 19.14
C LEU A 55 17.90 -28.80 20.56
N PRO A 56 18.90 -28.02 20.97
CA PRO A 56 19.42 -28.08 22.34
C PRO A 56 18.41 -27.48 23.32
N THR A 57 18.05 -28.27 24.32
CA THR A 57 17.15 -27.90 25.41
C THR A 57 17.86 -27.01 26.43
N HIS A 58 17.52 -25.72 26.46
CA HIS A 58 17.77 -24.88 27.64
C HIS A 58 16.46 -24.67 28.40
N PRO A 59 16.48 -24.70 29.75
CA PRO A 59 15.26 -24.50 30.54
C PRO A 59 14.78 -23.04 30.47
N PRO A 60 13.46 -22.81 30.57
CA PRO A 60 12.91 -21.45 30.48
C PRO A 60 13.30 -20.64 31.74
N ARG A 61 13.98 -19.53 31.52
CA ARG A 61 14.22 -18.52 32.56
C ARG A 61 12.88 -17.86 32.90
N SER A 62 12.43 -18.00 34.13
CA SER A 62 11.28 -17.30 34.67
C SER A 62 11.49 -15.79 34.60
N LEU A 63 10.64 -15.09 33.86
CA LEU A 63 10.54 -13.64 33.82
C LEU A 63 9.85 -13.15 35.12
N PRO A 64 10.31 -12.06 35.76
CA PRO A 64 9.63 -11.49 36.92
C PRO A 64 8.28 -10.90 36.45
N SER A 65 7.23 -11.28 37.17
CA SER A 65 5.89 -10.70 37.09
C SER A 65 5.95 -9.24 37.56
N SER A 66 5.98 -8.30 36.62
CA SER A 66 5.73 -6.90 36.90
C SER A 66 4.23 -6.62 36.72
N ASN A 67 3.50 -6.57 37.82
CA ASN A 67 2.18 -5.96 37.93
C ASN A 67 2.30 -4.47 37.55
N SER A 68 2.06 -4.15 36.30
CA SER A 68 1.79 -2.80 35.83
C SER A 68 0.44 -2.84 35.08
N THR A 69 -0.63 -2.68 35.85
CA THR A 69 -1.95 -2.28 35.31
C THR A 69 -1.85 -0.82 34.83
N LYS A 70 -1.05 -0.56 33.79
CA LYS A 70 -1.20 0.63 32.99
C LYS A 70 -2.48 0.45 32.18
N ASN A 71 -3.43 1.40 32.29
CA ASN A 71 -4.64 1.50 31.50
C ASN A 71 -4.33 1.24 30.03
N ALA A 72 -4.49 0.00 29.57
CA ALA A 72 -4.34 -0.36 28.17
C ALA A 72 -5.46 0.38 27.42
N ALA A 73 -5.09 1.37 26.62
CA ALA A 73 -6.07 2.10 25.82
C ALA A 73 -6.85 1.10 24.97
N LEU A 74 -8.17 1.19 25.02
CA LEU A 74 -9.04 0.29 24.28
C LEU A 74 -8.76 0.42 22.78
N LYS A 75 -8.30 -0.66 22.14
CA LYS A 75 -8.07 -0.75 20.70
C LYS A 75 -9.42 -0.88 19.98
N THR A 76 -9.97 0.23 19.51
CA THR A 76 -11.29 0.32 18.86
C THR A 76 -11.22 0.36 17.34
N VAL A 77 -10.02 0.48 16.77
CA VAL A 77 -9.72 0.45 15.34
C VAL A 77 -8.86 -0.78 15.06
N ASP A 78 -9.17 -1.52 14.02
CA ASP A 78 -8.39 -2.70 13.65
C ASP A 78 -7.17 -2.29 12.82
N VAL A 79 -7.37 -1.45 11.80
CA VAL A 79 -6.28 -1.00 10.90
C VAL A 79 -6.32 0.52 10.75
N ALA A 80 -5.17 1.15 11.00
CA ALA A 80 -4.87 2.50 10.55
C ALA A 80 -3.83 2.41 9.42
N THR A 81 -3.99 3.17 8.35
CA THR A 81 -2.94 3.36 7.34
C THR A 81 -2.30 4.73 7.51
N LEU A 82 -1.01 4.87 7.21
CA LEU A 82 -0.27 6.13 7.28
C LEU A 82 0.06 6.60 5.87
N GLY A 83 -0.32 7.84 5.52
CA GLY A 83 0.04 8.49 4.25
C GLY A 83 -0.51 7.80 2.98
N ASN A 84 -0.03 8.26 1.86
CA ASN A 84 -0.24 7.71 0.52
C ASN A 84 -1.72 7.48 0.16
N LEU A 85 -2.53 8.54 0.36
CA LEU A 85 -3.91 8.57 -0.13
C LEU A 85 -3.89 9.19 -1.53
N CYS A 86 -4.14 8.40 -2.56
CA CYS A 86 -4.07 8.87 -3.94
C CYS A 86 -5.26 8.41 -4.78
N VAL A 87 -5.45 9.07 -5.90
CA VAL A 87 -6.33 8.58 -6.96
C VAL A 87 -5.49 7.91 -8.03
N ASP A 88 -5.76 6.63 -8.26
CA ASP A 88 -5.19 5.86 -9.37
C ASP A 88 -6.00 6.14 -10.64
N ILE A 89 -5.33 6.60 -11.70
CA ILE A 89 -5.93 6.77 -13.03
C ILE A 89 -5.48 5.59 -13.89
N VAL A 90 -6.38 4.63 -14.09
CA VAL A 90 -6.08 3.36 -14.75
C VAL A 90 -6.31 3.45 -16.25
N LEU A 91 -5.24 3.33 -17.05
CA LEU A 91 -5.28 3.46 -18.49
C LEU A 91 -4.66 2.26 -19.19
N ASN A 92 -5.33 1.75 -20.23
CA ASN A 92 -4.73 0.80 -21.14
C ASN A 92 -3.86 1.55 -22.16
N VAL A 93 -2.60 1.14 -22.28
CA VAL A 93 -1.63 1.74 -23.19
C VAL A 93 -1.05 0.67 -24.13
N PRO A 94 -0.70 1.00 -25.38
CA PRO A 94 -0.13 0.04 -26.32
C PRO A 94 1.24 -0.47 -25.86
N LYS A 95 1.97 0.33 -25.08
CA LYS A 95 3.30 0.01 -24.54
C LYS A 95 3.56 0.83 -23.29
N LEU A 96 4.20 0.20 -22.29
CA LEU A 96 4.63 0.90 -21.08
C LEU A 96 5.72 1.94 -21.39
N PRO A 97 5.77 3.05 -20.63
CA PRO A 97 6.80 4.05 -20.74
C PRO A 97 8.21 3.45 -20.61
N PRO A 98 9.21 4.02 -21.29
CA PRO A 98 10.60 3.65 -21.07
C PRO A 98 11.02 3.87 -19.62
N SER A 99 12.04 3.14 -19.15
CA SER A 99 12.56 3.27 -17.79
C SER A 99 13.29 4.58 -17.49
N SER A 100 13.66 5.36 -18.53
CA SER A 100 14.37 6.62 -18.34
C SER A 100 13.50 7.68 -17.68
N LYS A 101 14.03 8.38 -16.67
CA LYS A 101 13.31 9.39 -15.89
C LYS A 101 12.72 10.49 -16.79
N GLY A 102 13.48 10.98 -17.77
CA GLY A 102 13.04 12.03 -18.69
C GLY A 102 11.88 11.62 -19.58
N ALA A 103 11.93 10.41 -20.19
CA ALA A 103 10.84 9.92 -21.03
C ALA A 103 9.56 9.65 -20.22
N ARG A 104 9.68 9.14 -18.99
CA ARG A 104 8.54 8.96 -18.09
C ARG A 104 7.90 10.30 -17.71
N LYS A 105 8.73 11.31 -17.41
CA LYS A 105 8.25 12.67 -17.09
C LYS A 105 7.46 13.27 -18.26
N ALA A 106 7.99 13.19 -19.48
CA ALA A 106 7.30 13.71 -20.68
C ALA A 106 5.94 13.03 -20.93
N ILE A 107 5.85 11.71 -20.73
CA ILE A 107 4.59 10.96 -20.83
C ILE A 107 3.62 11.39 -19.73
N MET A 108 4.09 11.56 -18.51
CA MET A 108 3.25 12.03 -17.40
C MET A 108 2.71 13.44 -17.66
N GLU A 109 3.54 14.36 -18.14
CA GLU A 109 3.12 15.72 -18.52
C GLU A 109 2.06 15.70 -19.62
N GLN A 110 2.21 14.83 -20.61
CA GLN A 110 1.21 14.61 -21.65
C GLN A 110 -0.10 14.09 -21.10
N LEU A 111 -0.07 13.10 -20.22
CA LEU A 111 -1.27 12.53 -19.58
C LEU A 111 -1.96 13.55 -18.67
N SER A 112 -1.19 14.36 -17.95
CA SER A 112 -1.70 15.40 -17.05
C SER A 112 -2.36 16.56 -17.79
N SER A 113 -1.94 16.86 -19.02
CA SER A 113 -2.50 17.96 -19.83
C SER A 113 -3.94 17.69 -20.29
N SER A 114 -4.38 16.45 -20.26
CA SER A 114 -5.73 16.02 -20.66
C SER A 114 -6.20 14.89 -19.72
N PRO A 115 -6.55 15.21 -18.48
CA PRO A 115 -6.89 14.18 -17.51
C PRO A 115 -8.12 13.39 -17.97
N PRO A 116 -8.10 12.04 -17.84
CA PRO A 116 -9.19 11.19 -18.27
C PRO A 116 -10.44 11.40 -17.42
N ASP A 117 -11.60 10.99 -17.97
CA ASP A 117 -12.89 11.01 -17.30
C ASP A 117 -12.87 10.22 -15.99
N LYS A 118 -13.76 10.58 -15.06
CA LYS A 118 -13.94 9.96 -13.75
C LYS A 118 -14.09 8.42 -13.81
N GLN A 119 -14.57 7.87 -14.93
CA GLN A 119 -14.69 6.41 -15.11
C GLN A 119 -13.35 5.65 -15.02
N TYR A 120 -12.23 6.35 -15.16
CA TYR A 120 -10.88 5.78 -15.05
C TYR A 120 -10.24 5.98 -13.67
N TRP A 121 -10.96 6.64 -12.73
CA TRP A 121 -10.45 6.93 -11.41
C TRP A 121 -10.77 5.79 -10.46
N GLU A 122 -9.78 5.41 -9.66
CA GLU A 122 -9.91 4.43 -8.59
C GLU A 122 -9.24 4.98 -7.32
N ALA A 123 -9.68 4.53 -6.16
CA ALA A 123 -8.96 4.81 -4.93
C ALA A 123 -7.62 4.05 -4.96
N GLY A 124 -6.52 4.75 -4.71
CA GLY A 124 -5.16 4.24 -4.84
C GLY A 124 -4.36 4.27 -3.55
N GLY A 125 -3.14 3.81 -3.63
CA GLY A 125 -2.22 3.79 -2.50
C GLY A 125 -2.77 3.02 -1.30
N ASN A 126 -2.63 3.61 -0.11
CA ASN A 126 -3.09 3.02 1.14
C ASN A 126 -4.62 2.90 1.26
N CYS A 127 -5.39 3.63 0.42
CA CYS A 127 -6.84 3.43 0.36
C CYS A 127 -7.19 2.00 -0.04
N ASN A 128 -6.41 1.36 -0.92
CA ASN A 128 -6.63 -0.03 -1.34
C ASN A 128 -6.59 -0.99 -0.14
N VAL A 129 -5.62 -0.83 0.75
CA VAL A 129 -5.50 -1.66 1.97
C VAL A 129 -6.66 -1.40 2.92
N ALA A 130 -6.99 -0.12 3.15
CA ALA A 130 -8.08 0.25 4.05
C ALA A 130 -9.44 -0.25 3.54
N ILE A 131 -9.73 -0.09 2.24
CA ILE A 131 -10.96 -0.57 1.60
C ILE A 131 -11.06 -2.10 1.64
N ALA A 132 -9.97 -2.80 1.30
CA ALA A 132 -9.94 -4.26 1.37
C ALA A 132 -10.19 -4.77 2.79
N ALA A 133 -9.56 -4.15 3.78
CA ALA A 133 -9.74 -4.49 5.19
C ALA A 133 -11.18 -4.19 5.67
N ALA A 134 -11.75 -3.04 5.30
CA ALA A 134 -13.13 -2.68 5.65
C ALA A 134 -14.15 -3.66 5.05
N ARG A 135 -13.97 -4.07 3.80
CA ARG A 135 -14.80 -5.08 3.13
C ARG A 135 -14.69 -6.47 3.75
N LEU A 136 -13.59 -6.75 4.44
CA LEU A 136 -13.42 -7.96 5.25
C LEU A 136 -14.02 -7.81 6.66
N GLY A 137 -14.69 -6.70 6.96
CA GLY A 137 -15.36 -6.44 8.23
C GLY A 137 -14.48 -5.82 9.32
N LEU A 138 -13.29 -5.32 8.98
CA LEU A 138 -12.42 -4.64 9.93
C LEU A 138 -12.80 -3.16 10.05
N ASN A 139 -12.66 -2.59 11.25
CA ASN A 139 -12.84 -1.16 11.49
C ASN A 139 -11.55 -0.43 11.10
N CYS A 140 -11.62 0.40 10.04
CA CYS A 140 -10.46 1.03 9.44
C CYS A 140 -10.51 2.57 9.56
N ILE A 141 -9.33 3.17 9.68
CA ILE A 141 -9.11 4.60 9.48
C ILE A 141 -7.92 4.80 8.55
N THR A 142 -7.86 5.94 7.87
CA THR A 142 -6.66 6.39 7.17
C THR A 142 -6.12 7.64 7.85
N ILE A 143 -4.80 7.71 8.04
CA ILE A 143 -4.09 8.90 8.51
C ILE A 143 -3.43 9.51 7.28
N GLY A 144 -3.94 10.61 6.78
CA GLY A 144 -3.46 11.16 5.53
C GLY A 144 -4.20 12.43 5.13
N TYR A 145 -3.84 12.94 3.98
CA TYR A 145 -4.38 14.17 3.43
C TYR A 145 -4.94 13.93 2.03
N VAL A 146 -6.02 14.63 1.71
CA VAL A 146 -6.58 14.77 0.36
C VAL A 146 -6.97 16.24 0.14
N GLY A 147 -6.77 16.74 -1.07
CA GLY A 147 -7.12 18.11 -1.44
C GLY A 147 -8.63 18.36 -1.50
N ASN A 148 -8.99 19.63 -1.68
CA ASN A 148 -10.39 20.05 -1.79
C ASN A 148 -10.90 20.08 -3.24
N GLU A 149 -10.06 19.67 -4.21
CA GLU A 149 -10.38 19.59 -5.63
C GLU A 149 -11.19 18.31 -5.97
N ILE A 150 -11.47 18.11 -7.25
CA ILE A 150 -12.38 17.04 -7.69
C ILE A 150 -11.89 15.63 -7.35
N TYR A 151 -10.57 15.40 -7.35
CA TYR A 151 -9.97 14.11 -7.01
C TYR A 151 -10.06 13.82 -5.52
N GLY A 152 -9.82 14.84 -4.69
CA GLY A 152 -9.98 14.72 -3.25
C GLY A 152 -11.43 14.45 -2.84
N LYS A 153 -12.39 15.17 -3.44
CA LYS A 153 -13.82 14.91 -3.23
C LYS A 153 -14.21 13.49 -3.64
N PHE A 154 -13.70 13.01 -4.78
CA PHE A 154 -13.93 11.63 -5.21
C PHE A 154 -13.42 10.63 -4.16
N LEU A 155 -12.19 10.83 -3.67
CA LEU A 155 -11.57 9.91 -2.72
C LEU A 155 -12.28 9.93 -1.37
N LEU A 156 -12.69 11.12 -0.90
CA LEU A 156 -13.50 11.27 0.31
C LEU A 156 -14.84 10.54 0.21
N ASP A 157 -15.52 10.65 -0.92
CA ASP A 157 -16.78 9.95 -1.17
C ASP A 157 -16.58 8.43 -1.12
N VAL A 158 -15.55 7.90 -1.80
CA VAL A 158 -15.23 6.47 -1.81
C VAL A 158 -14.94 5.96 -0.39
N LEU A 159 -14.10 6.66 0.37
CA LEU A 159 -13.75 6.25 1.73
C LEU A 159 -14.95 6.32 2.68
N ARG A 160 -15.79 7.35 2.55
CA ARG A 160 -17.02 7.48 3.33
C ARG A 160 -18.00 6.34 3.04
N ASP A 161 -18.18 5.97 1.76
CA ASP A 161 -19.07 4.87 1.36
C ASP A 161 -18.59 3.50 1.88
N GLU A 162 -17.30 3.33 2.09
CA GLU A 162 -16.69 2.14 2.73
C GLU A 162 -16.62 2.25 4.28
N GLY A 163 -17.17 3.34 4.86
CA GLY A 163 -17.18 3.57 6.32
C GLY A 163 -15.81 3.92 6.91
N ILE A 164 -14.84 4.35 6.09
CA ILE A 164 -13.49 4.67 6.49
C ILE A 164 -13.38 6.17 6.76
N ARG A 165 -12.86 6.55 7.94
CA ARG A 165 -12.61 7.95 8.30
C ARG A 165 -11.18 8.33 8.00
N ILE A 166 -10.97 9.58 7.57
CA ILE A 166 -9.65 10.18 7.46
C ILE A 166 -9.35 10.94 8.76
N VAL A 167 -8.11 10.84 9.21
CA VAL A 167 -7.54 11.50 10.39
C VAL A 167 -6.34 12.33 9.93
N GLY A 168 -6.17 13.53 10.46
CA GLY A 168 -5.03 14.42 10.14
C GLY A 168 -5.32 15.51 9.10
N MET A 169 -6.52 15.53 8.49
CA MET A 169 -6.88 16.55 7.49
C MET A 169 -6.97 17.98 8.01
N ASN A 170 -7.14 18.15 9.33
CA ASN A 170 -7.34 19.46 9.94
C ASN A 170 -6.03 20.17 10.33
N GLU A 171 -4.88 19.59 10.00
CA GLU A 171 -3.57 20.10 10.43
C GLU A 171 -3.09 21.29 9.59
N GLU A 172 -3.77 21.65 8.49
CA GLU A 172 -3.49 22.85 7.70
C GLU A 172 -3.60 24.16 8.50
N ALA A 173 -4.30 24.17 9.64
CA ALA A 173 -4.47 25.36 10.45
C ALA A 173 -3.16 25.90 11.06
N ASP A 174 -2.13 25.07 11.17
CA ASP A 174 -0.83 25.45 11.72
C ASP A 174 0.18 25.92 10.67
N VAL A 175 -0.13 25.79 9.37
CA VAL A 175 0.72 26.26 8.25
C VAL A 175 0.31 27.66 7.78
N VAL A 176 -0.17 28.52 8.68
CA VAL A 176 -0.72 29.87 8.39
C VAL A 176 0.30 30.85 7.77
N ASN A 177 1.55 30.47 7.57
CA ASN A 177 2.59 31.36 7.03
C ASN A 177 3.07 31.03 5.59
N SER A 178 2.38 30.17 4.84
CA SER A 178 2.70 29.95 3.43
C SER A 178 1.44 30.11 2.57
N PRO A 179 1.29 31.26 1.87
CA PRO A 179 0.05 31.61 1.16
C PRO A 179 -0.16 30.90 -0.18
N SER A 180 0.51 29.80 -0.51
CA SER A 180 0.46 29.29 -1.89
C SER A 180 0.42 27.78 -2.13
N ALA A 181 0.31 26.94 -1.14
CA ALA A 181 0.21 25.50 -1.39
C ALA A 181 -1.09 24.93 -0.83
N SER A 182 -2.21 25.12 -1.55
CA SER A 182 -3.29 24.17 -1.40
C SER A 182 -2.73 22.82 -1.86
N HIS A 183 -2.42 21.93 -0.93
CA HIS A 183 -1.95 20.60 -1.28
C HIS A 183 -3.03 19.90 -2.11
N GLN A 184 -2.64 19.39 -3.26
CA GLN A 184 -3.54 18.65 -4.13
C GLN A 184 -3.51 17.17 -3.76
N THR A 185 -4.59 16.47 -4.06
CA THR A 185 -4.63 15.02 -3.93
C THR A 185 -3.57 14.37 -4.80
N LEU A 186 -2.83 13.43 -4.26
CA LEU A 186 -1.85 12.67 -5.02
C LEU A 186 -2.51 11.90 -6.15
N LEU A 187 -1.94 11.97 -7.35
CA LEU A 187 -2.38 11.22 -8.52
C LEU A 187 -1.33 10.19 -8.91
N CYS A 188 -1.76 9.01 -9.31
CA CYS A 188 -0.93 7.98 -9.90
C CYS A 188 -1.54 7.48 -11.20
N TRP A 189 -0.82 7.55 -12.31
CA TRP A 189 -1.21 6.89 -13.55
C TRP A 189 -0.76 5.44 -13.51
N VAL A 190 -1.73 4.53 -13.51
CA VAL A 190 -1.54 3.08 -13.58
C VAL A 190 -1.72 2.67 -15.03
N LEU A 191 -0.60 2.46 -15.71
CA LEU A 191 -0.56 2.15 -17.14
C LEU A 191 -0.50 0.64 -17.33
N VAL A 192 -1.41 0.08 -18.13
CA VAL A 192 -1.53 -1.37 -18.35
C VAL A 192 -1.30 -1.67 -19.83
N ASP A 193 -0.31 -2.50 -20.13
CA ASP A 193 -0.02 -2.93 -21.51
C ASP A 193 -0.88 -4.13 -21.95
N PRO A 194 -0.88 -4.52 -23.23
CA PRO A 194 -1.65 -5.67 -23.72
C PRO A 194 -1.24 -7.01 -23.11
N LEU A 195 -0.03 -7.10 -22.52
CA LEU A 195 0.46 -8.29 -21.82
C LEU A 195 0.10 -8.25 -20.32
N GLN A 196 -0.74 -7.29 -19.93
CA GLN A 196 -1.19 -7.11 -18.54
C GLN A 196 -0.06 -6.74 -17.56
N LYS A 197 1.04 -6.20 -18.08
CA LYS A 197 2.08 -5.61 -17.25
C LYS A 197 1.67 -4.20 -16.85
N HIS A 198 2.04 -3.82 -15.64
CA HIS A 198 1.72 -2.52 -15.08
C HIS A 198 2.94 -1.61 -15.04
N GLY A 199 2.71 -0.34 -15.32
CA GLY A 199 3.67 0.74 -15.09
C GLY A 199 3.00 1.83 -14.27
N PHE A 200 3.71 2.35 -13.27
CA PHE A 200 3.23 3.43 -12.43
C PHE A 200 3.97 4.71 -12.77
N CYS A 201 3.27 5.82 -12.79
CA CYS A 201 3.84 7.13 -13.02
C CYS A 201 3.10 8.16 -12.16
N SER A 202 3.81 8.82 -11.27
CA SER A 202 3.26 9.86 -10.40
C SER A 202 4.13 11.12 -10.47
N PRO A 203 3.57 12.31 -10.26
CA PRO A 203 4.37 13.53 -10.08
C PRO A 203 5.45 13.36 -9.01
N ALA A 204 5.15 12.63 -7.94
CA ALA A 204 6.08 12.34 -6.85
C ALA A 204 7.37 11.62 -7.31
N ASP A 205 7.35 10.87 -8.42
CA ASP A 205 8.53 10.20 -8.99
C ASP A 205 9.64 11.17 -9.46
N PHE A 206 9.31 12.47 -9.62
CA PHE A 206 10.19 13.48 -10.24
C PHE A 206 10.62 14.57 -9.27
N PHE A 207 10.12 14.59 -8.05
CA PHE A 207 10.57 15.47 -6.99
C PHE A 207 11.84 14.93 -6.32
N GLU A 208 12.67 15.83 -5.79
CA GLU A 208 13.87 15.48 -5.02
C GLU A 208 13.58 15.39 -3.52
N GLU A 209 12.51 16.06 -3.08
CA GLU A 209 11.98 16.06 -1.72
C GLU A 209 10.56 15.52 -1.72
N PRO A 210 9.96 15.24 -0.56
CA PRO A 210 8.55 14.86 -0.48
C PRO A 210 7.69 15.82 -1.31
N ALA A 211 6.86 15.28 -2.19
CA ALA A 211 6.07 16.04 -3.15
C ALA A 211 5.18 17.08 -2.47
N PHE A 212 4.76 16.79 -1.24
CA PHE A 212 4.11 17.71 -0.32
C PHE A 212 4.19 17.12 1.10
N SER A 213 4.48 17.99 2.05
CA SER A 213 4.48 17.61 3.46
C SER A 213 3.22 18.20 4.08
N TRP A 214 2.17 17.39 4.17
CA TRP A 214 0.91 17.79 4.79
C TRP A 214 0.96 17.74 6.32
N MET A 215 1.99 17.15 6.91
CA MET A 215 2.17 17.02 8.34
C MET A 215 3.65 17.28 8.70
N SER A 216 3.90 18.17 9.62
CA SER A 216 5.25 18.48 10.12
C SER A 216 5.54 17.83 11.48
N THR A 217 4.53 17.59 12.28
CA THR A 217 4.60 16.97 13.61
C THR A 217 3.42 16.02 13.81
N LEU A 218 3.57 15.04 14.71
CA LEU A 218 2.44 14.16 15.06
C LEU A 218 1.48 14.91 15.96
N SER A 219 0.33 15.30 15.42
CA SER A 219 -0.73 15.90 16.21
C SER A 219 -1.35 14.93 17.21
N GLU A 220 -2.05 15.47 18.19
CA GLU A 220 -2.77 14.66 19.18
C GLU A 220 -3.92 13.86 18.55
N GLU A 221 -4.46 14.29 17.43
CA GLU A 221 -5.46 13.55 16.66
C GLU A 221 -4.83 12.32 16.01
N VAL A 222 -3.70 12.48 15.32
CA VAL A 222 -2.94 11.40 14.70
C VAL A 222 -2.47 10.40 15.77
N LYS A 223 -1.88 10.88 16.84
CA LYS A 223 -1.46 10.03 17.99
C LYS A 223 -2.62 9.21 18.55
N ARG A 224 -3.79 9.84 18.71
CA ARG A 224 -5.01 9.12 19.15
C ARG A 224 -5.43 8.05 18.15
N GLY A 225 -5.40 8.36 16.85
CA GLY A 225 -5.69 7.39 15.78
C GLY A 225 -4.77 6.18 15.89
N ILE A 226 -3.46 6.39 15.95
CA ILE A 226 -2.46 5.32 16.09
C ILE A 226 -2.69 4.53 17.38
N LYS A 227 -2.82 5.21 18.53
CA LYS A 227 -2.99 4.57 19.84
C LYS A 227 -4.23 3.68 19.93
N ARG A 228 -5.31 4.05 19.25
CA ARG A 228 -6.58 3.28 19.23
C ARG A 228 -6.56 2.14 18.24
N SER A 229 -5.56 2.06 17.36
CA SER A 229 -5.46 1.05 16.31
C SER A 229 -4.70 -0.19 16.78
N ARG A 230 -5.10 -1.37 16.31
CA ARG A 230 -4.37 -2.63 16.51
C ARG A 230 -3.16 -2.71 15.60
N ILE A 231 -3.32 -2.24 14.36
CA ILE A 231 -2.31 -2.26 13.30
C ILE A 231 -2.14 -0.85 12.76
N LEU A 232 -0.88 -0.42 12.60
CA LEU A 232 -0.49 0.70 11.75
C LEU A 232 0.17 0.12 10.49
N PHE A 233 -0.46 0.32 9.36
CA PHE A 233 0.08 -0.06 8.05
C PHE A 233 0.81 1.13 7.42
N CYS A 234 2.06 0.91 7.03
CA CYS A 234 2.90 1.87 6.34
C CYS A 234 3.44 1.24 5.05
N ASN A 235 3.70 2.07 4.04
CA ASN A 235 4.35 1.61 2.82
C ASN A 235 5.53 2.51 2.41
N GLY A 236 6.30 2.07 1.41
CA GLY A 236 7.45 2.83 0.95
C GLY A 236 7.09 4.17 0.29
N TYR A 237 5.85 4.36 -0.16
CA TYR A 237 5.39 5.61 -0.76
C TYR A 237 5.04 6.69 0.27
N ASP A 238 4.99 6.37 1.56
CA ASP A 238 4.82 7.37 2.63
C ASP A 238 5.95 8.41 2.60
N PHE A 239 7.13 8.01 2.10
CA PHE A 239 8.30 8.89 1.90
C PHE A 239 8.11 9.93 0.78
N ASP A 240 7.09 9.80 -0.06
CA ASP A 240 6.75 10.80 -1.07
C ASP A 240 5.98 11.99 -0.48
N GLU A 241 5.42 11.81 0.72
CA GLU A 241 4.56 12.79 1.40
C GLU A 241 5.12 13.28 2.73
N LEU A 242 5.86 12.44 3.44
CA LEU A 242 6.30 12.71 4.80
C LEU A 242 7.81 12.64 4.91
N CYS A 243 8.39 13.52 5.69
CA CYS A 243 9.83 13.46 5.95
C CYS A 243 10.19 12.20 6.77
N PRO A 244 11.38 11.61 6.53
CA PRO A 244 11.79 10.37 7.19
C PRO A 244 11.75 10.43 8.72
N GLY A 245 12.08 11.57 9.32
CA GLY A 245 12.05 11.77 10.77
C GLY A 245 10.64 11.69 11.36
N LEU A 246 9.65 12.22 10.64
CA LEU A 246 8.26 12.16 11.07
C LEU A 246 7.69 10.75 10.96
N ILE A 247 8.02 10.04 9.87
CA ILE A 247 7.65 8.64 9.67
C ILE A 247 8.20 7.78 10.82
N LEU A 248 9.48 7.97 11.19
CA LEU A 248 10.08 7.29 12.32
C LEU A 248 9.35 7.59 13.64
N SER A 249 9.01 8.87 13.87
CA SER A 249 8.26 9.27 15.07
C SER A 249 6.88 8.58 15.15
N ALA A 250 6.20 8.40 14.01
CA ALA A 250 4.92 7.71 13.96
C ALA A 250 5.07 6.21 14.29
N VAL A 251 6.11 5.56 13.75
CA VAL A 251 6.42 4.15 14.02
C VAL A 251 6.80 3.94 15.49
N ASP A 252 7.69 4.77 16.03
CA ASP A 252 8.11 4.66 17.44
C ASP A 252 6.93 4.88 18.38
N TYR A 253 6.10 5.88 18.09
CA TYR A 253 4.86 6.10 18.86
C TYR A 253 3.89 4.92 18.77
N ALA A 254 3.74 4.31 17.60
CA ALA A 254 2.90 3.11 17.45
C ALA A 254 3.41 1.96 18.34
N ILE A 255 4.73 1.74 18.35
CA ILE A 255 5.38 0.73 19.16
C ILE A 255 5.15 0.99 20.66
N GLU A 256 5.35 2.23 21.11
CA GLU A 256 5.13 2.66 22.50
C GLU A 256 3.65 2.49 22.92
N ALA A 257 2.73 2.79 22.02
CA ALA A 257 1.29 2.64 22.20
C ALA A 257 0.79 1.19 22.13
N GLY A 258 1.66 0.22 21.85
CA GLY A 258 1.31 -1.19 21.69
C GLY A 258 0.49 -1.45 20.42
N THR A 259 0.70 -0.64 19.36
CA THR A 259 0.14 -0.84 18.02
C THR A 259 1.15 -1.63 17.20
N SER A 260 0.72 -2.69 16.53
CA SER A 260 1.59 -3.49 15.66
C SER A 260 1.88 -2.74 14.37
N VAL A 261 3.14 -2.71 13.95
CA VAL A 261 3.56 -2.04 12.71
C VAL A 261 3.68 -3.06 11.59
N PHE A 262 2.94 -2.82 10.49
CA PHE A 262 3.01 -3.58 9.26
C PHE A 262 3.65 -2.70 8.19
N PHE A 263 4.65 -3.21 7.50
CA PHE A 263 5.37 -2.44 6.49
C PHE A 263 5.46 -3.17 5.14
N ASP A 264 5.06 -2.48 4.08
CA ASP A 264 5.24 -2.89 2.68
C ASP A 264 6.20 -1.89 2.00
N PRO A 265 7.49 -2.21 1.83
CA PRO A 265 8.44 -1.29 1.20
C PRO A 265 8.09 -0.97 -0.26
N GLY A 266 7.36 -1.85 -0.93
CA GLY A 266 7.02 -1.72 -2.33
C GLY A 266 8.25 -1.49 -3.23
N PRO A 267 8.06 -1.03 -4.47
CA PRO A 267 9.17 -0.66 -5.36
C PRO A 267 10.07 0.45 -4.80
N ARG A 268 9.55 1.29 -3.88
CA ARG A 268 10.30 2.35 -3.20
C ARG A 268 11.43 1.82 -2.32
N GLY A 269 11.30 0.61 -1.78
CA GLY A 269 12.36 0.00 -0.96
C GLY A 269 13.72 0.01 -1.65
N LYS A 270 13.76 -0.24 -2.97
CA LYS A 270 15.00 -0.20 -3.76
C LYS A 270 15.58 1.21 -3.92
N SER A 271 14.75 2.24 -4.10
CA SER A 271 15.22 3.63 -4.19
C SER A 271 15.67 4.16 -2.83
N LEU A 272 14.93 3.85 -1.76
CA LEU A 272 15.28 4.23 -0.38
C LEU A 272 16.63 3.64 0.08
N LEU A 273 17.03 2.46 -0.41
CA LEU A 273 18.38 1.91 -0.17
C LEU A 273 19.51 2.80 -0.70
N ARG A 274 19.23 3.62 -1.71
CA ARG A 274 20.18 4.51 -2.39
C ARG A 274 19.84 5.99 -2.19
N GLY A 275 18.83 6.27 -1.40
CA GLY A 275 18.35 7.60 -1.08
C GLY A 275 19.27 8.35 -0.10
N THR A 276 18.74 9.38 0.51
CA THR A 276 19.47 10.14 1.54
C THR A 276 19.84 9.29 2.74
N VAL A 277 20.74 9.78 3.58
CA VAL A 277 21.14 9.08 4.81
C VAL A 277 19.94 8.86 5.73
N GLU A 278 19.04 9.85 5.78
CA GLU A 278 17.81 9.83 6.57
C GLU A 278 16.83 8.77 6.05
N GLU A 279 16.61 8.70 4.73
CA GLU A 279 15.77 7.69 4.10
C GLU A 279 16.31 6.28 4.33
N GLN A 280 17.63 6.08 4.14
CA GLN A 280 18.27 4.80 4.42
C GLN A 280 18.15 4.40 5.90
N LYS A 281 18.29 5.37 6.82
CA LYS A 281 18.10 5.14 8.25
C LYS A 281 16.67 4.73 8.56
N ALA A 282 15.70 5.44 7.99
CA ALA A 282 14.30 5.16 8.20
C ALA A 282 13.89 3.80 7.59
N LEU A 283 14.35 3.45 6.39
CA LEU A 283 14.12 2.13 5.81
C LEU A 283 14.69 1.02 6.70
N ARG A 284 15.93 1.16 7.18
CA ARG A 284 16.53 0.19 8.11
C ARG A 284 15.75 0.06 9.41
N HIS A 285 15.20 1.17 9.91
CA HIS A 285 14.35 1.16 11.11
C HIS A 285 13.07 0.37 10.85
N PHE A 286 12.36 0.63 9.76
CA PHE A 286 11.18 -0.14 9.38
C PHE A 286 11.46 -1.64 9.26
N LEU A 287 12.52 -2.03 8.53
CA LEU A 287 12.87 -3.44 8.33
C LEU A 287 13.17 -4.16 9.65
N ARG A 288 13.65 -3.45 10.64
CA ARG A 288 13.99 -4.03 11.95
C ARG A 288 12.88 -3.96 12.98
N MET A 289 12.06 -2.91 12.95
CA MET A 289 11.11 -2.58 14.01
C MET A 289 9.66 -2.91 13.65
N SER A 290 9.35 -3.24 12.39
CA SER A 290 8.02 -3.70 12.01
C SER A 290 7.75 -5.11 12.56
N ASP A 291 6.52 -5.34 13.04
CA ASP A 291 6.06 -6.67 13.47
C ASP A 291 5.84 -7.60 12.27
N VAL A 292 5.41 -7.03 11.13
CA VAL A 292 5.15 -7.77 9.88
C VAL A 292 5.75 -7.02 8.69
N LEU A 293 6.48 -7.75 7.85
CA LEU A 293 6.98 -7.28 6.56
C LEU A 293 6.21 -7.95 5.42
N LEU A 294 5.77 -7.15 4.44
CA LEU A 294 5.00 -7.59 3.29
C LEU A 294 5.78 -7.21 2.02
N LEU A 295 6.33 -8.19 1.31
CA LEU A 295 7.20 -7.93 0.17
C LEU A 295 6.83 -8.81 -1.02
N THR A 296 7.18 -8.38 -2.22
CA THR A 296 7.31 -9.27 -3.38
C THR A 296 8.65 -9.99 -3.34
N SER A 297 8.81 -11.07 -4.12
CA SER A 297 10.10 -11.75 -4.26
C SER A 297 11.21 -10.81 -4.74
N ASP A 298 10.91 -9.91 -5.68
CA ASP A 298 11.87 -8.97 -6.25
C ASP A 298 12.28 -7.87 -5.25
N GLU A 299 11.35 -7.43 -4.42
CA GLU A 299 11.61 -6.49 -3.31
C GLU A 299 12.48 -7.16 -2.24
N ALA A 300 12.16 -8.39 -1.85
CA ALA A 300 12.96 -9.15 -0.89
C ALA A 300 14.40 -9.36 -1.40
N GLU A 301 14.58 -9.72 -2.68
CA GLU A 301 15.89 -9.83 -3.32
C GLU A 301 16.62 -8.47 -3.32
N SER A 302 15.95 -7.39 -3.70
CA SER A 302 16.58 -6.06 -3.77
C SER A 302 17.07 -5.56 -2.42
N LEU A 303 16.37 -5.92 -1.33
CA LEU A 303 16.70 -5.51 0.04
C LEU A 303 17.76 -6.37 0.71
N THR A 304 17.87 -7.64 0.31
CA THR A 304 18.78 -8.61 0.96
C THR A 304 19.95 -9.04 0.07
N GLY A 305 19.86 -8.85 -1.25
CA GLY A 305 20.79 -9.40 -2.23
C GLY A 305 20.60 -10.91 -2.45
N ILE A 306 19.56 -11.54 -1.90
CA ILE A 306 19.32 -12.99 -1.94
C ILE A 306 18.16 -13.29 -2.88
N ALA A 307 18.44 -13.96 -4.01
CA ALA A 307 17.42 -14.27 -5.04
C ALA A 307 16.39 -15.31 -4.60
N ASN A 308 16.72 -16.20 -3.67
CA ASN A 308 15.77 -17.19 -3.15
C ASN A 308 14.79 -16.52 -2.16
N PRO A 309 13.46 -16.49 -2.44
CA PRO A 309 12.49 -15.76 -1.64
C PRO A 309 12.35 -16.29 -0.20
N ILE A 310 12.59 -17.59 0.03
CA ILE A 310 12.57 -18.17 1.38
C ILE A 310 13.77 -17.67 2.15
N LEU A 311 14.98 -17.77 1.58
CA LEU A 311 16.21 -17.34 2.24
C LEU A 311 16.23 -15.83 2.46
N ALA A 312 15.74 -15.03 1.49
CA ALA A 312 15.58 -13.59 1.63
C ALA A 312 14.65 -13.23 2.79
N GLY A 313 13.50 -13.90 2.87
CA GLY A 313 12.55 -13.69 3.97
C GLY A 313 13.09 -14.13 5.34
N GLN A 314 13.85 -15.22 5.40
CA GLN A 314 14.55 -15.68 6.61
C GLN A 314 15.62 -14.66 7.06
N GLU A 315 16.35 -14.08 6.12
CA GLU A 315 17.35 -13.04 6.42
C GLU A 315 16.69 -11.78 6.97
N LEU A 316 15.57 -11.32 6.39
CA LEU A 316 14.78 -10.21 6.92
C LEU A 316 14.25 -10.49 8.33
N LEU A 317 13.77 -11.70 8.57
CA LEU A 317 13.31 -12.12 9.89
C LEU A 317 14.46 -12.17 10.91
N ARG A 318 15.62 -12.68 10.50
CA ARG A 318 16.82 -12.80 11.35
C ARG A 318 17.40 -11.42 11.74
N THR A 319 17.37 -10.47 10.83
CA THR A 319 17.88 -9.10 11.07
C THR A 319 16.86 -8.20 11.75
N GLY A 320 15.59 -8.60 11.74
CA GLY A 320 14.51 -7.92 12.45
C GLY A 320 14.67 -8.00 13.98
N VAL A 321 14.32 -6.92 14.65
CA VAL A 321 14.32 -6.86 16.13
C VAL A 321 12.94 -7.23 16.67
N ARG A 322 11.89 -6.72 16.02
CA ARG A 322 10.49 -6.95 16.39
C ARG A 322 9.77 -7.87 15.41
N THR A 323 10.36 -8.14 14.25
CA THR A 323 9.72 -8.85 13.14
C THR A 323 9.33 -10.27 13.54
N LYS A 324 8.05 -10.55 13.44
CA LYS A 324 7.45 -11.84 13.75
C LYS A 324 7.10 -12.62 12.49
N TRP A 325 6.67 -11.90 11.45
CA TRP A 325 6.22 -12.46 10.19
C TRP A 325 6.86 -11.72 9.01
N VAL A 326 7.29 -12.50 8.03
CA VAL A 326 7.68 -11.99 6.71
C VAL A 326 6.81 -12.71 5.67
N VAL A 327 6.02 -11.95 4.93
CA VAL A 327 5.19 -12.46 3.84
C VAL A 327 5.84 -12.09 2.52
N VAL A 328 6.21 -13.11 1.73
CA VAL A 328 6.77 -12.91 0.39
C VAL A 328 5.73 -13.26 -0.66
N LYS A 329 5.27 -12.27 -1.39
CA LYS A 329 4.29 -12.37 -2.49
C LYS A 329 5.03 -12.77 -3.78
N MET A 330 4.56 -13.80 -4.50
CA MET A 330 5.22 -14.33 -5.69
C MET A 330 4.30 -14.32 -6.93
N GLY A 331 3.31 -13.42 -6.95
CA GLY A 331 2.34 -13.31 -8.04
C GLY A 331 1.59 -14.63 -8.28
N PRO A 332 1.56 -15.16 -9.52
CA PRO A 332 0.82 -16.40 -9.84
C PRO A 332 1.28 -17.63 -9.06
N ARG A 333 2.48 -17.60 -8.47
CA ARG A 333 3.00 -18.70 -7.64
C ARG A 333 2.47 -18.66 -6.20
N GLY A 334 1.68 -17.65 -5.83
CA GLY A 334 1.12 -17.50 -4.49
C GLY A 334 2.00 -16.71 -3.54
N SER A 335 2.04 -17.10 -2.27
CA SER A 335 2.80 -16.40 -1.23
C SER A 335 3.41 -17.37 -0.22
N ILE A 336 4.43 -16.88 0.47
CA ILE A 336 5.12 -17.60 1.54
C ILE A 336 5.03 -16.76 2.80
N LEU A 337 4.56 -17.34 3.90
CA LEU A 337 4.66 -16.78 5.25
C LEU A 337 5.83 -17.44 5.96
N ILE A 338 6.75 -16.64 6.43
CA ILE A 338 7.94 -17.05 7.17
C ILE A 338 7.85 -16.50 8.59
N THR A 339 7.96 -17.40 9.56
CA THR A 339 8.01 -17.11 11.00
C THR A 339 9.26 -17.72 11.61
N THR A 340 9.52 -17.45 12.87
CA THR A 340 10.66 -18.06 13.60
C THR A 340 10.55 -19.58 13.73
N SER A 341 9.32 -20.13 13.67
CA SER A 341 9.06 -21.55 13.90
C SER A 341 8.58 -22.31 12.67
N ASN A 342 8.11 -21.60 11.62
CA ASN A 342 7.45 -22.24 10.50
C ASN A 342 7.57 -21.44 9.19
N ILE A 343 7.46 -22.18 8.06
CA ILE A 343 7.31 -21.63 6.71
C ILE A 343 6.04 -22.23 6.12
N THR A 344 5.09 -21.38 5.78
CA THR A 344 3.80 -21.80 5.19
C THR A 344 3.67 -21.20 3.79
N CYS A 345 3.28 -22.02 2.82
CA CYS A 345 3.03 -21.57 1.45
C CYS A 345 1.53 -21.59 1.17
N ALA A 346 1.04 -20.58 0.46
CA ALA A 346 -0.32 -20.51 -0.06
C ALA A 346 -0.28 -20.33 -1.57
N SER A 347 -1.06 -21.11 -2.30
CA SER A 347 -1.22 -20.95 -3.75
C SER A 347 -2.00 -19.68 -4.08
N ALA A 348 -1.73 -19.09 -5.24
CA ALA A 348 -2.55 -18.01 -5.76
C ALA A 348 -3.94 -18.48 -6.13
N PHE A 349 -4.95 -17.67 -5.89
CA PHE A 349 -6.30 -17.90 -6.38
C PHE A 349 -6.34 -17.63 -7.89
N LYS A 350 -6.95 -18.54 -8.65
CA LYS A 350 -7.27 -18.29 -10.05
C LYS A 350 -8.48 -17.37 -10.11
N VAL A 351 -8.30 -16.15 -10.59
CA VAL A 351 -9.40 -15.25 -10.91
C VAL A 351 -9.91 -15.63 -12.29
N SER A 352 -11.22 -15.94 -12.42
CA SER A 352 -11.81 -16.19 -13.74
C SER A 352 -11.77 -14.92 -14.57
N GLU A 353 -11.34 -15.00 -15.82
CA GLU A 353 -11.15 -13.88 -16.77
C GLU A 353 -12.42 -13.07 -17.08
N SER A 354 -13.57 -13.40 -16.49
CA SER A 354 -14.89 -12.87 -16.87
C SER A 354 -15.14 -11.38 -16.54
N HIS A 355 -14.18 -10.68 -15.92
CA HIS A 355 -14.41 -9.26 -15.56
C HIS A 355 -13.09 -8.48 -15.69
N GLY A 356 -13.06 -7.57 -16.62
CA GLY A 356 -11.90 -6.72 -16.91
C GLY A 356 -11.24 -6.09 -15.69
N HIS A 357 -10.04 -5.57 -15.87
CA HIS A 357 -9.08 -5.07 -14.88
C HIS A 357 -9.64 -4.29 -13.69
N ARG A 358 -10.81 -3.65 -13.84
CA ARG A 358 -11.48 -2.87 -12.78
C ARG A 358 -11.85 -3.69 -11.53
N ARG A 359 -11.64 -5.02 -11.50
CA ARG A 359 -12.02 -5.88 -10.37
C ARG A 359 -10.87 -6.61 -9.69
N LEU A 360 -9.64 -6.46 -10.13
CA LEU A 360 -8.48 -7.07 -9.46
C LEU A 360 -8.16 -6.39 -8.12
N TRP A 361 -8.66 -5.17 -7.93
CA TRP A 361 -8.47 -4.36 -6.72
C TRP A 361 -9.77 -4.13 -5.93
N ARG A 362 -10.90 -4.75 -6.37
CA ARG A 362 -12.19 -4.66 -5.67
C ARG A 362 -12.48 -5.90 -4.84
#